data_eb5cef8b1737bc36e08a2ba889a16714
#
_entry.id   eb5cef8b1737bc36e08a2ba889a16714
#
_cell.length_a   1.000
_cell.length_b   1.000
_cell.length_c   1.000
_cell.angle_alpha   90.00
_cell.angle_beta   90.00
_cell.angle_gamma   90.00
#
_symmetry.space_group_name_H-M   'P 1'
#
loop_
_entity.id
_entity.type
_entity.pdbx_description
1 polymer ?
#
loop_
_entity_poly.entity_id
_entity_poly.type
_entity_poly.pdbx_seq_one_letter_code
_entity_poly.pdbx_strand_id
1 'polypeptide(L)'
;MAKLWNWSGKEWQNWLLANSAGTALATFTTYLGSTVKAEANITYDYLEQGSFAAYNKTTAPMDITVTLAKDGTPGELQQAVAVLERLRTTTELISFVTPLKEHQNMTLDKYDYAFNEGQALTTLVVNIHLVEIRQQKSQYTNVDVQPITSDDAASASDASTCL
;
A
#
# COMPACT_ATOMS: atom_id res chain seq x y z
N MET A 1 17.96 7.27 6.58
CA MET A 1 18.39 6.85 7.93
C MET A 1 17.23 6.12 8.59
N ALA A 2 17.35 4.82 8.81
CA ALA A 2 16.36 4.04 9.51
C ALA A 2 16.32 4.53 10.97
N LYS A 3 15.19 5.07 11.42
CA LYS A 3 14.97 5.35 12.82
C LYS A 3 14.91 4.02 13.55
N LEU A 4 15.94 3.73 14.31
CA LEU A 4 15.93 2.64 15.27
C LEU A 4 14.82 2.91 16.29
N TRP A 5 13.79 2.12 16.29
CA TRP A 5 12.74 2.11 17.27
C TRP A 5 13.33 1.77 18.63
N ASN A 6 13.34 2.73 19.51
CA ASN A 6 13.74 2.52 20.89
C ASN A 6 12.52 2.00 21.66
N TRP A 7 12.44 0.69 21.81
CA TRP A 7 11.36 0.02 22.52
C TRP A 7 11.53 0.26 24.04
N SER A 8 10.96 1.32 24.56
CA SER A 8 10.95 1.63 25.98
C SER A 8 9.56 1.43 26.61
N GLY A 9 9.03 0.25 26.61
CA GLY A 9 7.91 -0.22 27.46
C GLY A 9 6.61 0.61 27.59
N LYS A 10 6.57 1.83 27.07
CA LYS A 10 5.41 2.73 27.07
C LYS A 10 4.89 3.09 25.66
N GLU A 11 5.48 2.54 24.62
CA GLU A 11 5.26 2.94 23.21
C GLU A 11 4.13 2.22 22.52
N TRP A 12 3.47 1.27 23.16
CA TRP A 12 2.26 0.64 22.64
C TRP A 12 1.04 1.59 22.51
N GLN A 13 1.23 2.87 22.89
CA GLN A 13 0.27 3.96 22.64
C GLN A 13 0.57 4.77 21.36
N ASN A 14 1.70 4.52 20.70
CA ASN A 14 2.12 5.31 19.53
C ASN A 14 1.72 4.61 18.22
N TRP A 15 0.46 4.68 17.88
CA TRP A 15 -0.01 4.41 16.54
C TRP A 15 -0.28 5.74 15.86
N LEU A 16 0.14 5.82 14.60
CA LEU A 16 0.25 7.08 13.90
C LEU A 16 0.00 6.87 12.40
N LEU A 17 -0.78 7.78 11.83
CA LEU A 17 -0.77 7.99 10.39
C LEU A 17 0.29 9.04 10.06
N ALA A 18 1.33 8.65 9.36
CA ALA A 18 2.43 9.50 8.98
C ALA A 18 2.57 9.60 7.46
N ASN A 19 3.14 10.70 6.98
CA ASN A 19 3.57 10.79 5.59
C ASN A 19 4.88 10.02 5.36
N SER A 20 5.34 9.94 4.12
CA SER A 20 6.61 9.29 3.76
C SER A 20 7.84 9.90 4.46
N ALA A 21 7.74 11.13 4.97
CA ALA A 21 8.78 11.80 5.76
C ALA A 21 8.72 11.48 7.27
N GLY A 22 7.73 10.71 7.71
CA GLY A 22 7.51 10.36 9.12
C GLY A 22 6.83 11.45 9.94
N THR A 23 6.22 12.44 9.29
CA THR A 23 5.44 13.49 9.97
C THR A 23 4.00 13.02 10.16
N ALA A 24 3.45 13.21 11.35
CA ALA A 24 2.06 12.90 11.64
C ALA A 24 1.11 13.67 10.74
N LEU A 25 0.21 12.96 10.07
CA LEU A 25 -0.82 13.56 9.22
C LEU A 25 -2.09 13.88 10.00
N ALA A 26 -2.46 13.00 10.91
CA ALA A 26 -3.58 13.20 11.80
C ALA A 26 -3.26 12.57 13.16
N THR A 27 -3.62 13.27 14.23
CA THR A 27 -3.51 12.76 15.60
C THR A 27 -4.88 12.33 16.08
N PHE A 28 -5.03 11.04 16.35
CA PHE A 28 -6.20 10.49 16.99
C PHE A 28 -5.90 10.25 18.47
N THR A 29 -6.90 10.27 19.31
CA THR A 29 -6.72 10.11 20.76
C THR A 29 -6.60 8.64 21.14
N THR A 30 -7.36 7.79 20.50
CA THR A 30 -7.48 6.38 20.85
C THR A 30 -7.55 5.50 19.62
N TYR A 31 -6.87 4.39 19.71
CA TYR A 31 -6.94 3.28 18.76
C TYR A 31 -7.88 2.21 19.32
N LEU A 32 -8.92 1.90 18.58
CA LEU A 32 -9.94 0.94 19.01
C LEU A 32 -9.69 -0.47 18.48
N GLY A 33 -9.12 -0.57 17.27
CA GLY A 33 -8.80 -1.87 16.69
C GLY A 33 -8.30 -1.76 15.26
N SER A 34 -7.65 -2.82 14.79
CA SER A 34 -7.31 -2.97 13.37
C SER A 34 -7.41 -4.42 12.94
N THR A 35 -7.74 -4.57 11.68
CA THR A 35 -7.70 -5.84 10.99
C THR A 35 -6.76 -5.72 9.81
N VAL A 36 -5.71 -6.52 9.79
CA VAL A 36 -4.73 -6.59 8.70
C VAL A 36 -5.01 -7.84 7.90
N LYS A 37 -5.27 -7.70 6.60
CA LYS A 37 -5.45 -8.80 5.66
C LYS A 37 -4.25 -8.81 4.71
N ALA A 38 -3.47 -9.86 4.77
CA ALA A 38 -2.36 -10.11 3.87
C ALA A 38 -2.59 -11.46 3.18
N GLU A 39 -2.80 -11.43 1.88
CA GLU A 39 -3.15 -12.60 1.10
C GLU A 39 -2.06 -12.89 0.07
N ALA A 40 -1.98 -14.15 -0.34
CA ALA A 40 -1.11 -14.57 -1.43
C ALA A 40 -1.88 -15.54 -2.32
N ASN A 41 -1.78 -15.31 -3.63
CA ASN A 41 -2.35 -16.21 -4.62
C ASN A 41 -1.32 -17.28 -4.98
N ILE A 42 -1.72 -18.54 -4.87
CA ILE A 42 -0.90 -19.69 -5.23
C ILE A 42 -1.60 -20.41 -6.38
N THR A 43 -0.89 -20.59 -7.49
CA THR A 43 -1.39 -21.35 -8.62
C THR A 43 -1.12 -22.84 -8.39
N TYR A 44 -2.16 -23.66 -8.54
CA TYR A 44 -2.09 -25.11 -8.44
C TYR A 44 -2.38 -25.74 -9.78
N ASP A 45 -1.56 -26.68 -10.21
CA ASP A 45 -1.88 -27.59 -11.32
C ASP A 45 -2.11 -29.00 -10.78
N TYR A 46 -3.19 -29.61 -11.23
CA TYR A 46 -3.50 -30.99 -10.91
C TYR A 46 -2.70 -31.90 -11.83
N LEU A 47 -1.90 -32.76 -11.24
CA LEU A 47 -1.17 -33.79 -11.94
C LEU A 47 -2.01 -35.07 -12.05
N GLU A 48 -1.71 -35.90 -13.05
CA GLU A 48 -2.30 -37.22 -13.15
C GLU A 48 -2.01 -38.02 -11.87
N GLN A 49 -2.94 -38.85 -11.44
CA GLN A 49 -2.92 -39.66 -10.22
C GLN A 49 -3.25 -38.95 -8.91
N GLY A 50 -3.97 -37.81 -8.95
CA GLY A 50 -4.49 -37.15 -7.75
C GLY A 50 -3.47 -36.36 -6.93
N SER A 51 -2.26 -36.17 -7.45
CA SER A 51 -1.28 -35.23 -6.90
C SER A 51 -1.46 -33.83 -7.48
N PHE A 52 -0.92 -32.80 -6.81
CA PHE A 52 -0.90 -31.44 -7.31
C PHE A 52 0.51 -30.85 -7.23
N ALA A 53 0.84 -29.99 -8.16
CA ALA A 53 2.03 -29.16 -8.10
C ALA A 53 1.62 -27.70 -7.87
N ALA A 54 2.26 -27.04 -6.92
CA ALA A 54 2.06 -25.62 -6.65
C ALA A 54 3.26 -24.84 -7.20
N TYR A 55 3.00 -23.94 -8.12
CA TYR A 55 4.02 -23.00 -8.57
C TYR A 55 3.50 -21.59 -8.42
N ASN A 56 4.40 -20.62 -8.46
CA ASN A 56 4.08 -19.21 -8.45
C ASN A 56 3.21 -18.78 -7.27
N LYS A 57 3.86 -18.30 -6.24
CA LYS A 57 3.22 -17.55 -5.17
C LYS A 57 3.32 -16.07 -5.47
N THR A 58 2.20 -15.41 -5.80
CA THR A 58 2.11 -13.96 -5.93
C THR A 58 1.45 -13.37 -4.70
N THR A 59 2.07 -12.31 -4.15
CA THR A 59 1.53 -11.62 -2.98
C THR A 59 0.51 -10.59 -3.43
N ALA A 60 -0.71 -10.66 -2.92
CA ALA A 60 -1.74 -9.63 -3.12
C ALA A 60 -1.38 -8.35 -2.34
N PRO A 61 -1.90 -7.17 -2.73
CA PRO A 61 -1.82 -5.97 -1.92
C PRO A 61 -2.40 -6.20 -0.53
N MET A 62 -1.81 -5.57 0.48
CA MET A 62 -2.29 -5.68 1.85
C MET A 62 -3.44 -4.69 2.08
N ASP A 63 -4.50 -5.16 2.74
CA ASP A 63 -5.64 -4.36 3.18
C ASP A 63 -5.61 -4.20 4.70
N ILE A 64 -5.77 -2.97 5.18
CA ILE A 64 -5.82 -2.68 6.60
C ILE A 64 -7.07 -1.87 6.90
N THR A 65 -7.94 -2.39 7.75
CA THR A 65 -9.06 -1.64 8.30
C THR A 65 -8.74 -1.24 9.73
N VAL A 66 -8.85 0.04 10.04
CA VAL A 66 -8.50 0.60 11.35
C VAL A 66 -9.66 1.42 11.88
N THR A 67 -10.03 1.18 13.15
CA THR A 67 -11.02 1.98 13.86
C THR A 67 -10.30 2.89 14.86
N LEU A 68 -10.50 4.18 14.72
CA LEU A 68 -9.85 5.24 15.46
C LEU A 68 -10.89 6.11 16.16
N ALA A 69 -10.54 6.64 17.32
CA ALA A 69 -11.34 7.65 18.00
C ALA A 69 -10.55 8.94 18.20
N LYS A 70 -11.20 10.06 17.99
CA LYS A 70 -10.69 11.40 18.25
C LYS A 70 -11.61 12.10 19.22
N ASP A 71 -11.07 12.49 20.36
CA ASP A 71 -11.74 13.36 21.33
C ASP A 71 -11.24 14.79 21.14
N GLY A 72 -12.14 15.75 21.29
CA GLY A 72 -11.78 17.14 21.16
C GLY A 72 -12.96 18.08 20.94
N THR A 73 -12.64 19.31 20.65
CA THR A 73 -13.62 20.34 20.28
C THR A 73 -14.17 20.07 18.88
N PRO A 74 -15.38 20.56 18.55
CA PRO A 74 -15.93 20.41 17.19
C PRO A 74 -15.00 20.88 16.07
N GLY A 75 -14.18 21.92 16.31
CA GLY A 75 -13.19 22.41 15.34
C GLY A 75 -12.05 21.42 15.12
N GLU A 76 -11.57 20.77 16.15
CA GLU A 76 -10.52 19.73 16.04
C GLU A 76 -11.03 18.47 15.34
N LEU A 77 -12.30 18.11 15.57
CA LEU A 77 -12.93 17.00 14.88
C LEU A 77 -13.10 17.30 13.38
N GLN A 78 -13.52 18.53 13.04
CA GLN A 78 -13.62 18.98 11.64
C GLN A 78 -12.25 18.96 10.94
N GLN A 79 -11.18 19.37 11.61
CA GLN A 79 -9.82 19.31 11.08
C GLN A 79 -9.38 17.86 10.82
N ALA A 80 -9.71 16.92 11.71
CA ALA A 80 -9.39 15.52 11.51
C ALA A 80 -10.10 14.94 10.27
N VAL A 81 -11.39 15.26 10.09
CA VAL A 81 -12.14 14.87 8.89
C VAL A 81 -11.57 15.52 7.62
N ALA A 82 -11.21 16.80 7.68
CA ALA A 82 -10.61 17.51 6.53
C ALA A 82 -9.26 16.88 6.10
N VAL A 83 -8.45 16.42 7.06
CA VAL A 83 -7.21 15.68 6.75
C VAL A 83 -7.52 14.35 6.06
N LEU A 84 -8.51 13.59 6.52
CA LEU A 84 -8.91 12.34 5.88
C LEU A 84 -9.44 12.57 4.47
N GLU A 85 -10.25 13.61 4.25
CA GLU A 85 -10.76 13.98 2.94
C GLU A 85 -9.62 14.35 1.98
N ARG A 86 -8.64 15.11 2.46
CA ARG A 86 -7.44 15.43 1.68
C ARG A 86 -6.67 14.16 1.31
N LEU A 87 -6.45 13.24 2.26
CA LEU A 87 -5.73 11.99 2.01
C LEU A 87 -6.46 11.10 1.01
N ARG A 88 -7.80 11.09 1.03
CA ARG A 88 -8.61 10.35 0.06
C ARG A 88 -8.50 10.90 -1.36
N THR A 89 -8.38 12.21 -1.50
CA THR A 89 -8.32 12.88 -2.82
C THR A 89 -6.90 12.99 -3.38
N THR A 90 -5.89 12.81 -2.54
CA THR A 90 -4.48 12.94 -2.93
C THR A 90 -3.86 11.56 -3.11
N THR A 91 -2.93 11.43 -4.04
CA THR A 91 -2.13 10.20 -4.27
C THR A 91 -0.93 10.08 -3.32
N GLU A 92 -0.95 10.81 -2.21
CA GLU A 92 0.11 10.78 -1.21
C GLU A 92 0.16 9.41 -0.52
N LEU A 93 1.35 8.82 -0.47
CA LEU A 93 1.57 7.58 0.25
C LEU A 93 1.76 7.86 1.74
N ILE A 94 1.09 7.09 2.54
CA ILE A 94 1.10 7.18 3.99
C ILE A 94 1.71 5.93 4.61
N SER A 95 2.32 6.11 5.78
CA SER A 95 2.76 5.02 6.63
C SER A 95 1.82 4.90 7.82
N PHE A 96 1.31 3.71 8.03
CA PHE A 96 0.55 3.39 9.23
C PHE A 96 1.45 2.67 10.22
N VAL A 97 1.72 3.34 11.31
CA VAL A 97 2.59 2.84 12.38
C VAL A 97 1.73 2.21 13.46
N THR A 98 1.98 0.94 13.75
CA THR A 98 1.39 0.21 14.86
C THR A 98 2.48 -0.22 15.85
N PRO A 99 2.13 -0.57 17.10
CA PRO A 99 3.12 -1.10 18.05
C PRO A 99 3.84 -2.36 17.57
N LEU A 100 3.22 -3.12 16.67
CA LEU A 100 3.79 -4.39 16.17
C LEU A 100 4.64 -4.19 14.91
N LYS A 101 4.24 -3.28 14.03
CA LYS A 101 4.88 -3.09 12.73
C LYS A 101 4.50 -1.75 12.10
N GLU A 102 5.41 -1.20 11.34
CA GLU A 102 5.15 -0.10 10.42
C GLU A 102 4.72 -0.66 9.05
N HIS A 103 3.57 -0.20 8.56
CA HIS A 103 3.05 -0.51 7.24
C HIS A 103 3.27 0.70 6.34
N GLN A 104 4.22 0.59 5.43
CA GLN A 104 4.61 1.67 4.49
C GLN A 104 3.86 1.54 3.16
N ASN A 105 3.88 2.62 2.38
CA ASN A 105 3.27 2.68 1.03
C ASN A 105 1.77 2.38 1.03
N MET A 106 1.07 2.84 2.06
CA MET A 106 -0.38 2.72 2.14
C MET A 106 -1.05 3.94 1.52
N THR A 107 -2.22 3.75 0.96
CA THR A 107 -3.12 4.84 0.56
C THR A 107 -4.46 4.69 1.25
N LEU A 108 -5.13 5.81 1.48
CA LEU A 108 -6.48 5.83 2.02
C LEU A 108 -7.47 5.57 0.88
N ASP A 109 -8.12 4.41 0.89
CA ASP A 109 -9.15 4.05 -0.08
C ASP A 109 -10.49 4.69 0.30
N LYS A 110 -10.95 4.43 1.50
CA LYS A 110 -12.21 4.97 2.03
C LYS A 110 -12.15 5.17 3.54
N TYR A 111 -13.02 6.00 4.03
CA TYR A 111 -13.27 6.16 5.45
C TYR A 111 -14.76 6.35 5.69
N ASP A 112 -15.23 5.95 6.86
CA ASP A 112 -16.58 6.18 7.33
C ASP A 112 -16.56 6.61 8.80
N TYR A 113 -17.51 7.44 9.16
CA TYR A 113 -17.73 7.85 10.53
C TYR A 113 -19.22 7.97 10.81
N ALA A 114 -19.60 7.76 12.06
CA ALA A 114 -20.98 7.86 12.50
C ALA A 114 -21.09 8.81 13.68
N PHE A 115 -22.13 9.61 13.66
CA PHE A 115 -22.58 10.41 14.80
C PHE A 115 -23.92 9.87 15.29
N ASN A 116 -24.07 9.73 16.59
CA ASN A 116 -25.32 9.37 17.20
C ASN A 116 -26.03 10.65 17.70
N GLU A 117 -27.30 10.77 17.38
CA GLU A 117 -28.14 11.85 17.89
C GLU A 117 -28.19 11.80 19.43
N GLY A 118 -27.98 12.95 20.08
CA GLY A 118 -28.05 13.08 21.54
C GLY A 118 -26.70 12.98 22.27
N GLN A 119 -25.60 12.65 21.59
CA GLN A 119 -24.26 12.80 22.16
C GLN A 119 -23.69 14.19 21.89
N ALA A 120 -23.08 14.80 22.90
CA ALA A 120 -22.29 16.00 22.68
C ALA A 120 -21.19 15.66 21.66
N LEU A 121 -20.94 16.57 20.71
CA LEU A 121 -19.98 16.39 19.61
C LEU A 121 -18.54 16.52 20.16
N THR A 122 -18.17 15.61 21.05
CA THR A 122 -16.86 15.59 21.73
C THR A 122 -15.98 14.43 21.29
N THR A 123 -16.58 13.40 20.68
CA THR A 123 -15.87 12.19 20.26
C THR A 123 -16.28 11.82 18.84
N LEU A 124 -15.30 11.63 17.97
CA LEU A 124 -15.46 11.16 16.60
C LEU A 124 -14.86 9.76 16.51
N VAL A 125 -15.65 8.77 16.11
CA VAL A 125 -15.17 7.43 15.78
C VAL A 125 -15.13 7.29 14.26
N VAL A 126 -13.99 6.93 13.73
CA VAL A 126 -13.74 6.80 12.28
C VAL A 126 -13.20 5.41 12.00
N ASN A 127 -13.77 4.77 10.99
CA ASN A 127 -13.20 3.58 10.38
C ASN A 127 -12.46 4.02 9.11
N ILE A 128 -11.20 3.70 8.99
CA ILE A 128 -10.38 3.97 7.81
C ILE A 128 -9.96 2.66 7.16
N HIS A 129 -9.96 2.66 5.84
CA HIS A 129 -9.53 1.53 5.03
C HIS A 129 -8.31 1.92 4.22
N LEU A 130 -7.20 1.24 4.48
CA LEU A 130 -5.91 1.49 3.86
C LEU A 130 -5.54 0.32 2.96
N VAL A 131 -5.02 0.62 1.77
CA VAL A 131 -4.58 -0.37 0.78
C VAL A 131 -3.11 -0.14 0.44
N GLU A 132 -2.33 -1.21 0.36
CA GLU A 132 -0.93 -1.15 -0.05
C GLU A 132 -0.80 -0.85 -1.54
N ILE A 133 0.00 0.17 -1.87
CA ILE A 133 0.38 0.46 -3.26
C ILE A 133 1.84 0.05 -3.47
N ARG A 134 2.08 -0.79 -4.47
CA ARG A 134 3.41 -1.17 -4.92
C ARG A 134 3.79 -0.36 -6.13
N GLN A 135 4.75 0.53 -5.98
CA GLN A 135 5.35 1.25 -7.10
C GLN A 135 6.43 0.39 -7.72
N GLN A 136 6.20 -0.11 -8.94
CA GLN A 136 7.28 -0.68 -9.75
C GLN A 136 7.95 0.45 -10.54
N LYS A 137 9.25 0.64 -10.32
CA LYS A 137 10.05 1.45 -11.23
C LYS A 137 10.23 0.65 -12.53
N SER A 138 9.69 1.17 -13.62
CA SER A 138 9.98 0.62 -14.94
C SER A 138 11.47 0.80 -15.22
N GLN A 139 12.23 -0.28 -15.20
CA GLN A 139 13.59 -0.28 -15.74
C GLN A 139 13.47 -0.49 -17.26
N TYR A 140 13.64 0.58 -18.00
CA TYR A 140 13.86 0.48 -19.42
C TYR A 140 15.32 0.05 -19.62
N THR A 141 15.52 -1.20 -20.01
CA THR A 141 16.81 -1.62 -20.55
C THR A 141 16.90 -1.05 -21.95
N ASN A 142 17.78 -0.08 -22.17
CA ASN A 142 18.16 0.33 -23.51
C ASN A 142 18.82 -0.89 -24.16
N VAL A 143 18.07 -1.60 -24.96
CA VAL A 143 18.64 -2.56 -25.89
C VAL A 143 19.29 -1.72 -26.97
N ASP A 144 20.62 -1.69 -26.97
CA ASP A 144 21.41 -1.09 -28.02
C ASP A 144 21.19 -1.95 -29.27
N VAL A 145 20.22 -1.51 -30.09
CA VAL A 145 19.97 -2.14 -31.40
C VAL A 145 21.10 -1.69 -32.27
N GLN A 146 22.13 -2.53 -32.43
CA GLN A 146 23.19 -2.29 -33.41
C GLN A 146 22.53 -2.21 -34.78
N PRO A 147 22.80 -1.16 -35.56
CA PRO A 147 22.31 -1.09 -36.92
C PRO A 147 22.92 -2.26 -37.71
N ILE A 148 22.07 -2.97 -38.42
CA ILE A 148 22.48 -4.03 -39.33
C ILE A 148 23.42 -3.38 -40.35
N THR A 149 24.71 -3.71 -40.29
CA THR A 149 25.66 -3.25 -41.27
C THR A 149 25.34 -3.87 -42.63
N SER A 150 25.50 -3.09 -43.68
CA SER A 150 25.17 -3.46 -45.07
C SER A 150 25.83 -4.74 -45.59
N ASP A 151 26.75 -5.31 -44.82
CA ASP A 151 27.44 -6.54 -45.18
C ASP A 151 26.61 -7.81 -44.94
N ASP A 152 25.59 -7.75 -44.06
CA ASP A 152 24.69 -8.87 -43.83
C ASP A 152 23.58 -8.99 -44.88
N ALA A 153 23.36 -7.94 -45.68
CA ALA A 153 22.38 -7.94 -46.75
C ALA A 153 22.90 -8.61 -48.07
N ALA A 154 24.23 -8.79 -48.18
CA ALA A 154 24.81 -9.34 -49.39
C ALA A 154 24.80 -10.88 -49.45
N SER A 155 24.59 -11.58 -48.34
CA SER A 155 24.58 -13.05 -48.31
C SER A 155 23.24 -13.71 -48.62
N ALA A 156 22.18 -12.91 -48.79
CA ALA A 156 20.81 -13.44 -49.05
C ALA A 156 20.42 -13.49 -50.53
N SER A 157 21.29 -13.08 -51.45
CA SER A 157 20.96 -12.98 -52.88
C SER A 157 21.46 -14.14 -53.77
N ASP A 158 22.05 -15.21 -53.21
CA ASP A 158 22.65 -16.30 -53.97
C ASP A 158 21.91 -17.65 -53.91
N ALA A 159 20.59 -17.61 -53.82
CA ALA A 159 19.76 -18.81 -53.93
C ALA A 159 18.69 -18.70 -55.00
N SER A 160 19.07 -18.21 -56.19
CA SER A 160 18.18 -18.22 -57.35
C SER A 160 18.95 -18.59 -58.60
N THR A 161 19.46 -19.83 -58.69
CA THR A 161 19.79 -20.46 -59.94
C THR A 161 19.84 -21.98 -59.74
N CYS A 162 18.76 -22.66 -59.90
CA CYS A 162 18.71 -24.03 -60.37
C CYS A 162 17.42 -24.21 -61.20
N LEU A 163 17.66 -24.37 -62.49
CA LEU A 163 16.77 -24.89 -63.50
C LEU A 163 16.22 -26.26 -63.12
#